data_7514d4a6b1b657c19f7d2bb09d927303
#
_entry.id   7514d4a6b1b657c19f7d2bb09d927303
#
_cell.length_a   1.000
_cell.length_b   1.000
_cell.length_c   1.000
_cell.angle_alpha   90.00
_cell.angle_beta   90.00
_cell.angle_gamma   90.00
#
_symmetry.space_group_name_H-M   'P 1'
#
loop_
_entity.id
_entity.type
_entity.pdbx_description
1 polymer ?
#
loop_
_entity_poly.entity_id
_entity_poly.type
_entity_poly.pdbx_seq_one_letter_code
_entity_poly.pdbx_strand_id
1 'polypeptide(L)'
;MKNSNSNPEKIYAAEKSRYDEFLKMNLSLDISRGKPSSEQLALSDGLLTALKSSNDCIGISDYRNYGFLDGIPEAKKLFSEFMGIDVDEIMILGNSSLNIMYDTLQKAMQFGIMGNEPLNKQGEIKWLCPVPGYDRHFSVTEEFGIKMINVPMTENGPDMDIVENYVNNDPSVKGIWCVPKYSNPQGIVYDDETVSRFAKLKPAAPDFRIYWDNAYMVHAFKQDLPILNLLKEAEKYGNADIVYMFGSTSKITYAGGGIAFMAASVNNLNDFRKHLSVQTIGYDKINQLMHVKFFNNVENIYKHMRKHADLLCPKFQVVMDTLQEELSDVASWYNPVGGYFVSCDLPEGTAKRTLELAKNAGVIFTPAGSTFPYKYDPADSNVRIAPSFPPVDELKLAMQVFCCCAKIAYYEKNI
;
A
#
# COMPACT_ATOMS: atom_id res chain seq x y z
N MET A 1 7.11 14.69 -36.35
CA MET A 1 8.54 14.64 -36.78
C MET A 1 9.37 15.14 -35.61
N LYS A 2 9.93 14.24 -34.81
CA LYS A 2 10.78 14.59 -33.66
C LYS A 2 12.12 15.05 -34.15
N ASN A 3 12.63 16.18 -33.65
CA ASN A 3 13.98 16.71 -33.99
C ASN A 3 15.06 15.75 -33.51
N SER A 4 15.54 14.90 -34.40
CA SER A 4 16.56 13.87 -34.16
C SER A 4 18.01 14.38 -34.27
N ASN A 5 18.32 15.61 -33.88
CA ASN A 5 19.67 16.17 -34.02
C ASN A 5 20.24 16.85 -32.78
N SER A 6 19.82 16.47 -31.57
CA SER A 6 20.48 16.96 -30.34
C SER A 6 21.64 16.01 -29.99
N ASN A 7 22.88 16.51 -30.10
CA ASN A 7 24.09 15.80 -29.70
C ASN A 7 23.99 15.42 -28.20
N PRO A 8 24.07 14.11 -27.83
CA PRO A 8 24.00 13.66 -26.44
C PRO A 8 24.95 14.38 -25.51
N GLU A 9 26.17 14.68 -25.93
CA GLU A 9 27.15 15.43 -25.13
C GLU A 9 26.67 16.84 -24.78
N LYS A 10 25.97 17.52 -25.72
CA LYS A 10 25.42 18.87 -25.47
C LYS A 10 24.28 18.82 -24.46
N ILE A 11 23.41 17.80 -24.53
CA ILE A 11 22.30 17.63 -23.54
C ILE A 11 22.92 17.35 -22.19
N TYR A 12 23.87 16.43 -22.10
CA TYR A 12 24.57 16.12 -20.87
C TYR A 12 25.22 17.36 -20.24
N ALA A 13 25.95 18.15 -21.03
CA ALA A 13 26.59 19.38 -20.56
C ALA A 13 25.55 20.41 -20.03
N ALA A 14 24.41 20.54 -20.71
CA ALA A 14 23.32 21.42 -20.28
C ALA A 14 22.69 20.95 -18.95
N GLU A 15 22.41 19.65 -18.80
CA GLU A 15 21.85 19.11 -17.56
C GLU A 15 22.87 19.17 -16.40
N LYS A 16 24.17 19.01 -16.65
CA LYS A 16 25.23 19.22 -15.64
C LYS A 16 25.25 20.68 -15.17
N SER A 17 25.15 21.66 -16.07
CA SER A 17 25.07 23.06 -15.70
C SER A 17 23.83 23.37 -14.86
N ARG A 18 22.66 22.79 -15.23
CA ARG A 18 21.42 22.90 -14.46
C ARG A 18 21.54 22.27 -13.06
N TYR A 19 22.19 21.12 -12.98
CA TYR A 19 22.47 20.46 -11.72
C TYR A 19 23.34 21.29 -10.78
N ASP A 20 24.38 21.94 -11.32
CA ASP A 20 25.24 22.84 -10.55
C ASP A 20 24.48 24.06 -10.00
N GLU A 21 23.40 24.49 -10.67
CA GLU A 21 22.49 25.50 -10.14
C GLU A 21 21.65 24.97 -8.97
N PHE A 22 21.12 23.75 -9.09
CA PHE A 22 20.39 23.10 -7.99
C PHE A 22 21.27 22.89 -6.75
N LEU A 23 22.54 22.52 -6.90
CA LEU A 23 23.49 22.42 -5.78
C LEU A 23 23.65 23.74 -5.01
N LYS A 24 23.61 24.87 -5.69
CA LYS A 24 23.72 26.20 -5.07
C LYS A 24 22.48 26.62 -4.29
N MET A 25 21.32 26.01 -4.56
CA MET A 25 20.06 26.33 -3.89
C MET A 25 19.99 25.84 -2.44
N ASN A 26 20.88 24.92 -2.02
CA ASN A 26 20.90 24.33 -0.67
C ASN A 26 19.53 23.76 -0.28
N LEU A 27 18.90 22.96 -1.15
CA LEU A 27 17.57 22.40 -0.95
C LEU A 27 17.53 21.42 0.24
N SER A 28 16.36 21.27 0.86
CA SER A 28 16.09 20.27 1.91
C SER A 28 14.65 19.77 1.74
N LEU A 29 14.44 18.95 0.71
CA LEU A 29 13.13 18.44 0.31
C LEU A 29 13.06 16.93 0.55
N ASP A 30 12.03 16.45 1.26
CA ASP A 30 11.81 15.02 1.52
C ASP A 30 10.50 14.55 0.89
N ILE A 31 10.61 13.79 -0.19
CA ILE A 31 9.49 13.13 -0.89
C ILE A 31 9.59 11.61 -0.82
N SER A 32 10.23 11.07 0.22
CA SER A 32 10.45 9.63 0.40
C SER A 32 9.23 8.88 0.91
N ARG A 33 8.30 9.55 1.61
CA ARG A 33 7.20 8.92 2.33
C ARG A 33 5.82 9.38 1.90
N GLY A 34 4.99 8.42 1.47
CA GLY A 34 3.57 8.64 1.24
C GLY A 34 2.80 8.72 2.55
N LYS A 35 2.79 9.89 3.18
CA LYS A 35 2.00 10.21 4.37
C LYS A 35 1.03 11.36 4.10
N PRO A 36 -0.10 11.46 4.82
CA PRO A 36 -1.01 12.59 4.70
C PRO A 36 -0.31 13.91 5.02
N SER A 37 -0.62 14.97 4.26
CA SER A 37 -0.22 16.34 4.57
C SER A 37 -1.02 16.91 5.75
N SER A 38 -0.58 18.03 6.32
CA SER A 38 -1.32 18.72 7.39
C SER A 38 -2.74 19.08 6.99
N GLU A 39 -2.94 19.49 5.73
CA GLU A 39 -4.25 19.82 5.17
C GLU A 39 -5.16 18.60 5.10
N GLN A 40 -4.62 17.43 4.71
CA GLN A 40 -5.37 16.17 4.72
C GLN A 40 -5.75 15.75 6.16
N LEU A 41 -4.84 15.89 7.12
CA LEU A 41 -5.13 15.60 8.53
C LEU A 41 -6.22 16.52 9.08
N ALA A 42 -6.18 17.82 8.75
CA ALA A 42 -7.17 18.81 9.20
C ALA A 42 -8.62 18.47 8.72
N LEU A 43 -8.78 17.73 7.62
CA LEU A 43 -10.10 17.24 7.21
C LEU A 43 -10.78 16.38 8.27
N SER A 44 -10.01 15.78 9.17
CA SER A 44 -10.48 14.88 10.24
C SER A 44 -10.56 15.53 11.62
N ASP A 45 -10.36 16.86 11.76
CA ASP A 45 -10.36 17.54 13.07
C ASP A 45 -11.67 17.35 13.84
N GLY A 46 -12.80 17.18 13.15
CA GLY A 46 -14.07 16.83 13.74
C GLY A 46 -14.08 15.50 14.50
N LEU A 47 -13.14 14.61 14.23
CA LEU A 47 -12.98 13.34 14.96
C LEU A 47 -12.65 13.58 16.43
N LEU A 48 -11.81 14.57 16.74
CA LEU A 48 -11.38 14.89 18.11
C LEU A 48 -12.53 15.41 18.99
N THR A 49 -13.61 15.87 18.39
CA THR A 49 -14.81 16.40 19.06
C THR A 49 -16.06 15.54 18.79
N ALA A 50 -15.91 14.34 18.24
CA ALA A 50 -17.01 13.44 17.91
C ALA A 50 -17.77 12.93 19.16
N LEU A 51 -17.08 12.82 20.28
CA LEU A 51 -17.65 12.52 21.59
C LEU A 51 -17.68 13.79 22.44
N LYS A 52 -18.86 14.18 22.91
CA LYS A 52 -19.08 15.42 23.67
C LYS A 52 -19.14 15.20 25.17
N SER A 53 -19.44 13.98 25.60
CA SER A 53 -19.60 13.63 27.02
C SER A 53 -19.34 12.15 27.26
N SER A 54 -19.18 11.77 28.51
CA SER A 54 -19.10 10.36 28.93
C SER A 54 -20.34 9.55 28.56
N ASN A 55 -21.50 10.20 28.41
CA ASN A 55 -22.73 9.52 28.01
C ASN A 55 -22.69 9.03 26.57
N ASP A 56 -21.89 9.69 25.69
CA ASP A 56 -21.69 9.26 24.32
C ASP A 56 -20.92 7.93 24.24
N CYS A 57 -20.23 7.54 25.33
CA CYS A 57 -19.49 6.28 25.41
C CYS A 57 -20.36 5.09 25.85
N ILE A 58 -21.67 5.32 26.12
CA ILE A 58 -22.59 4.27 26.50
C ILE A 58 -23.35 3.78 25.26
N GLY A 59 -23.06 2.57 24.83
CA GLY A 59 -23.78 1.85 23.78
C GLY A 59 -24.53 0.65 24.38
N ILE A 60 -24.33 -0.53 23.82
CA ILE A 60 -24.85 -1.78 24.42
C ILE A 60 -24.14 -2.12 25.77
N SER A 61 -23.03 -1.45 26.03
CA SER A 61 -22.24 -1.49 27.25
C SER A 61 -21.53 -0.14 27.43
N ASP A 62 -20.87 0.05 28.57
CA ASP A 62 -19.96 1.19 28.78
C ASP A 62 -18.61 0.92 28.08
N TYR A 63 -18.38 1.57 26.92
CA TYR A 63 -17.18 1.37 26.11
C TYR A 63 -15.89 1.92 26.74
N ARG A 64 -15.96 2.60 27.86
CA ARG A 64 -14.79 2.99 28.65
C ARG A 64 -14.18 1.81 29.42
N ASN A 65 -14.88 0.68 29.50
CA ASN A 65 -14.47 -0.51 30.24
C ASN A 65 -13.91 -1.60 29.31
N TYR A 66 -13.42 -2.70 29.85
CA TYR A 66 -12.94 -3.88 29.12
C TYR A 66 -14.04 -4.52 28.28
N GLY A 67 -13.63 -5.44 27.37
CA GLY A 67 -14.53 -6.24 26.55
C GLY A 67 -14.48 -5.88 25.06
N PHE A 68 -15.32 -6.55 24.26
CA PHE A 68 -15.37 -6.42 22.80
C PHE A 68 -14.02 -6.73 22.14
N LEU A 69 -13.57 -7.97 22.31
CA LEU A 69 -12.28 -8.47 21.83
C LEU A 69 -12.00 -8.11 20.36
N ASP A 70 -13.00 -8.21 19.50
CA ASP A 70 -12.92 -8.06 18.05
C ASP A 70 -13.63 -6.79 17.53
N GLY A 71 -13.84 -5.81 18.41
CA GLY A 71 -14.42 -4.50 18.08
C GLY A 71 -15.85 -4.31 18.53
N ILE A 72 -16.26 -3.03 18.69
CA ILE A 72 -17.64 -2.69 19.05
C ILE A 72 -18.60 -2.96 17.88
N PRO A 73 -19.85 -3.36 18.16
CA PRO A 73 -20.82 -3.72 17.11
C PRO A 73 -21.04 -2.63 16.07
N GLU A 74 -21.06 -1.37 16.49
CA GLU A 74 -21.27 -0.22 15.60
C GLU A 74 -20.09 -0.06 14.62
N ALA A 75 -18.86 -0.27 15.06
CA ALA A 75 -17.69 -0.21 14.20
C ALA A 75 -17.67 -1.41 13.25
N LYS A 76 -17.95 -2.61 13.74
CA LYS A 76 -18.09 -3.81 12.88
C LYS A 76 -19.13 -3.59 11.80
N LYS A 77 -20.31 -3.05 12.15
CA LYS A 77 -21.36 -2.74 11.18
C LYS A 77 -20.89 -1.75 10.12
N LEU A 78 -20.33 -0.60 10.54
CA LEU A 78 -19.87 0.44 9.60
C LEU A 78 -18.83 -0.10 8.63
N PHE A 79 -17.83 -0.83 9.14
CA PHE A 79 -16.71 -1.29 8.31
C PHE A 79 -17.02 -2.58 7.53
N SER A 80 -17.96 -3.41 7.96
CA SER A 80 -18.48 -4.50 7.13
C SER A 80 -19.27 -3.98 5.93
N GLU A 81 -20.14 -2.99 6.13
CA GLU A 81 -20.82 -2.28 5.02
C GLU A 81 -19.81 -1.61 4.09
N PHE A 82 -18.78 -0.98 4.64
CA PHE A 82 -17.70 -0.33 3.88
C PHE A 82 -16.88 -1.32 3.04
N MET A 83 -16.63 -2.51 3.58
CA MET A 83 -15.91 -3.59 2.89
C MET A 83 -16.79 -4.44 1.97
N GLY A 84 -18.12 -4.30 2.05
CA GLY A 84 -19.08 -5.11 1.30
C GLY A 84 -19.07 -6.59 1.71
N ILE A 85 -19.00 -6.87 3.01
CA ILE A 85 -18.96 -8.20 3.61
C ILE A 85 -19.96 -8.31 4.78
N ASP A 86 -20.14 -9.51 5.31
CA ASP A 86 -21.00 -9.72 6.47
C ASP A 86 -20.32 -9.29 7.78
N VAL A 87 -21.11 -8.90 8.77
CA VAL A 87 -20.62 -8.40 10.07
C VAL A 87 -19.81 -9.45 10.84
N ASP A 88 -20.05 -10.73 10.59
CA ASP A 88 -19.33 -11.83 11.23
C ASP A 88 -17.98 -12.14 10.56
N GLU A 89 -17.74 -11.54 9.40
CA GLU A 89 -16.50 -11.68 8.61
C GLU A 89 -15.50 -10.56 8.86
N ILE A 90 -15.73 -9.70 9.85
CA ILE A 90 -14.83 -8.61 10.18
C ILE A 90 -14.47 -8.56 11.66
N MET A 91 -13.23 -8.18 11.94
CA MET A 91 -12.73 -7.80 13.26
C MET A 91 -12.13 -6.40 13.18
N ILE A 92 -12.49 -5.54 14.15
CA ILE A 92 -11.88 -4.22 14.33
C ILE A 92 -10.78 -4.35 15.36
N LEU A 93 -9.57 -4.15 14.93
CA LEU A 93 -8.34 -4.36 15.70
C LEU A 93 -7.56 -3.04 15.78
N GLY A 94 -6.55 -2.88 16.55
CA GLY A 94 -5.69 -1.72 16.69
C GLY A 94 -5.83 -0.54 15.69
N ASN A 95 -4.73 0.13 15.39
CA ASN A 95 -4.74 1.33 14.53
C ASN A 95 -3.98 1.17 13.19
N SER A 96 -3.40 0.02 12.93
CA SER A 96 -2.54 -0.21 11.77
C SER A 96 -2.78 -1.58 11.14
N SER A 97 -3.13 -1.59 9.85
CA SER A 97 -3.24 -2.84 9.08
C SER A 97 -1.92 -3.59 9.00
N LEU A 98 -0.78 -2.89 8.93
CA LEU A 98 0.55 -3.51 8.96
C LEU A 98 0.77 -4.31 10.24
N ASN A 99 0.32 -3.80 11.40
CA ASN A 99 0.42 -4.53 12.67
C ASN A 99 -0.43 -5.81 12.63
N ILE A 100 -1.64 -5.74 12.08
CA ILE A 100 -2.51 -6.92 11.97
C ILE A 100 -1.89 -7.96 11.02
N MET A 101 -1.33 -7.54 9.89
CA MET A 101 -0.62 -8.42 8.96
C MET A 101 0.59 -9.08 9.63
N TYR A 102 1.37 -8.33 10.41
CA TYR A 102 2.46 -8.87 11.21
C TYR A 102 1.95 -9.89 12.23
N ASP A 103 0.91 -9.56 12.99
CA ASP A 103 0.33 -10.43 14.01
C ASP A 103 -0.24 -11.73 13.41
N THR A 104 -0.90 -11.66 12.25
CA THR A 104 -1.42 -12.86 11.57
C THR A 104 -0.29 -13.76 11.11
N LEU A 105 0.79 -13.20 10.55
CA LEU A 105 1.95 -13.98 10.12
C LEU A 105 2.72 -14.54 11.33
N GLN A 106 2.90 -13.75 12.39
CA GLN A 106 3.53 -14.22 13.64
C GLN A 106 2.76 -15.42 14.22
N LYS A 107 1.42 -15.35 14.25
CA LYS A 107 0.60 -16.47 14.73
C LYS A 107 0.71 -17.69 13.84
N ALA A 108 0.74 -17.51 12.52
CA ALA A 108 0.98 -18.60 11.58
C ALA A 108 2.35 -19.26 11.80
N MET A 109 3.39 -18.45 12.01
CA MET A 109 4.75 -18.94 12.34
C MET A 109 4.78 -19.73 13.64
N GLN A 110 4.08 -19.26 14.67
CA GLN A 110 4.16 -19.80 16.03
C GLN A 110 3.19 -20.97 16.28
N PHE A 111 1.99 -20.89 15.75
CA PHE A 111 0.87 -21.77 16.12
C PHE A 111 0.28 -22.54 14.92
N GLY A 112 0.67 -22.19 13.68
CA GLY A 112 0.04 -22.67 12.46
C GLY A 112 -1.28 -21.95 12.14
N ILE A 113 -1.95 -22.36 11.10
CA ILE A 113 -3.24 -21.82 10.64
C ILE A 113 -4.25 -22.95 10.58
N MET A 114 -5.39 -22.80 11.24
CA MET A 114 -6.51 -23.76 11.21
C MET A 114 -6.08 -25.22 11.51
N GLY A 115 -5.19 -25.38 12.50
CA GLY A 115 -4.73 -26.69 12.94
C GLY A 115 -3.59 -27.31 12.11
N ASN A 116 -3.09 -26.62 11.09
CA ASN A 116 -1.88 -27.04 10.39
C ASN A 116 -0.64 -26.81 11.26
N GLU A 117 0.46 -27.47 10.90
CA GLU A 117 1.74 -27.32 11.59
C GLU A 117 2.24 -25.86 11.55
N PRO A 118 2.83 -25.32 12.65
CA PRO A 118 3.45 -24.00 12.65
C PRO A 118 4.43 -23.80 11.50
N LEU A 119 4.35 -22.67 10.80
CA LEU A 119 5.18 -22.41 9.61
C LEU A 119 6.67 -22.50 9.90
N ASN A 120 7.11 -22.10 11.12
CA ASN A 120 8.50 -22.20 11.54
C ASN A 120 9.03 -23.63 11.71
N LYS A 121 8.17 -24.66 11.62
CA LYS A 121 8.53 -26.08 11.68
C LYS A 121 8.52 -26.76 10.34
N GLN A 122 8.07 -26.08 9.28
CA GLN A 122 7.86 -26.68 7.95
C GLN A 122 9.07 -26.60 7.01
N GLY A 123 10.27 -26.27 7.54
CA GLY A 123 11.48 -26.11 6.73
C GLY A 123 11.51 -24.75 5.99
N GLU A 124 12.09 -24.74 4.76
CA GLU A 124 12.11 -23.53 3.94
C GLU A 124 10.72 -23.24 3.37
N ILE A 125 10.12 -22.15 3.79
CA ILE A 125 8.85 -21.66 3.27
C ILE A 125 9.06 -20.45 2.36
N LYS A 126 8.14 -20.25 1.42
CA LYS A 126 8.20 -19.20 0.39
C LYS A 126 6.98 -18.27 0.45
N TRP A 127 7.21 -17.04 0.04
CA TRP A 127 6.17 -16.02 -0.08
C TRP A 127 6.26 -15.31 -1.42
N LEU A 128 5.15 -15.19 -2.11
CA LEU A 128 5.09 -14.48 -3.39
C LEU A 128 5.00 -12.98 -3.14
N CYS A 129 5.83 -12.25 -3.83
CA CYS A 129 5.99 -10.81 -3.69
C CYS A 129 5.81 -10.13 -5.06
N PRO A 130 4.61 -9.61 -5.39
CA PRO A 130 4.43 -8.76 -6.56
C PRO A 130 5.37 -7.56 -6.51
N VAL A 131 6.11 -7.34 -7.61
CA VAL A 131 7.15 -6.31 -7.73
C VAL A 131 6.98 -5.46 -9.00
N PRO A 132 7.26 -4.15 -8.90
CA PRO A 132 7.58 -3.40 -7.68
C PRO A 132 6.41 -3.38 -6.70
N GLY A 133 6.70 -3.39 -5.37
CA GLY A 133 5.70 -3.56 -4.34
C GLY A 133 5.98 -2.75 -3.06
N TYR A 134 5.21 -3.01 -2.00
CA TYR A 134 5.30 -2.27 -0.75
C TYR A 134 6.42 -2.80 0.15
N ASP A 135 7.43 -1.97 0.38
CA ASP A 135 8.64 -2.28 1.14
C ASP A 135 8.39 -2.86 2.55
N ARG A 136 7.30 -2.48 3.21
CA ARG A 136 6.99 -3.00 4.55
C ARG A 136 6.49 -4.44 4.52
N HIS A 137 5.77 -4.86 3.49
CA HIS A 137 5.40 -6.27 3.30
C HIS A 137 6.66 -7.15 3.19
N PHE A 138 7.63 -6.71 2.40
CA PHE A 138 8.90 -7.44 2.23
C PHE A 138 9.69 -7.48 3.54
N SER A 139 9.74 -6.36 4.27
CA SER A 139 10.44 -6.30 5.56
C SER A 139 9.82 -7.25 6.60
N VAL A 140 8.49 -7.39 6.63
CA VAL A 140 7.81 -8.35 7.51
C VAL A 140 8.19 -9.79 7.13
N THR A 141 8.20 -10.10 5.84
CA THR A 141 8.57 -11.43 5.35
C THR A 141 10.02 -11.77 5.66
N GLU A 142 10.93 -10.80 5.46
CA GLU A 142 12.36 -10.92 5.77
C GLU A 142 12.61 -11.14 7.27
N GLU A 143 11.89 -10.42 8.15
CA GLU A 143 11.99 -10.54 9.60
C GLU A 143 11.69 -11.96 10.10
N PHE A 144 10.73 -12.64 9.45
CA PHE A 144 10.40 -14.03 9.77
C PHE A 144 11.30 -15.06 9.06
N GLY A 145 12.29 -14.62 8.29
CA GLY A 145 13.20 -15.51 7.57
C GLY A 145 12.55 -16.28 6.42
N ILE A 146 11.43 -15.80 5.90
CA ILE A 146 10.68 -16.42 4.82
C ILE A 146 11.32 -16.04 3.48
N LYS A 147 11.53 -17.03 2.60
CA LYS A 147 12.09 -16.79 1.26
C LYS A 147 11.11 -16.06 0.37
N MET A 148 11.51 -14.94 -0.16
CA MET A 148 10.69 -14.13 -1.05
C MET A 148 10.93 -14.47 -2.51
N ILE A 149 9.84 -14.59 -3.27
CA ILE A 149 9.84 -14.87 -4.71
C ILE A 149 9.21 -13.68 -5.43
N ASN A 150 9.96 -13.03 -6.30
CA ASN A 150 9.45 -11.93 -7.12
C ASN A 150 8.40 -12.44 -8.12
N VAL A 151 7.28 -11.75 -8.18
CA VAL A 151 6.24 -11.93 -9.21
C VAL A 151 6.11 -10.60 -9.97
N PRO A 152 6.35 -10.56 -11.29
CA PRO A 152 6.17 -9.33 -12.05
C PRO A 152 4.74 -8.80 -11.97
N MET A 153 4.60 -7.47 -11.88
CA MET A 153 3.31 -6.81 -12.05
C MET A 153 3.03 -6.57 -13.53
N THR A 154 1.76 -6.72 -13.91
CA THR A 154 1.21 -6.33 -15.22
C THR A 154 0.33 -5.10 -15.04
N GLU A 155 -0.28 -4.59 -16.11
CA GLU A 155 -1.25 -3.48 -16.05
C GLU A 155 -2.54 -3.82 -15.28
N ASN A 156 -2.83 -5.12 -15.10
CA ASN A 156 -4.06 -5.64 -14.51
C ASN A 156 -3.86 -6.29 -13.13
N GLY A 157 -2.64 -6.27 -12.61
CA GLY A 157 -2.28 -6.94 -11.34
C GLY A 157 -1.00 -7.78 -11.50
N PRO A 158 -0.70 -8.71 -10.58
CA PRO A 158 0.45 -9.60 -10.71
C PRO A 158 0.27 -10.58 -11.88
N ASP A 159 1.38 -11.05 -12.41
CA ASP A 159 1.36 -12.14 -13.41
C ASP A 159 0.75 -13.41 -12.80
N MET A 160 -0.53 -13.64 -13.13
CA MET A 160 -1.30 -14.73 -12.56
C MET A 160 -0.86 -16.11 -13.04
N ASP A 161 -0.20 -16.24 -14.20
CA ASP A 161 0.33 -17.52 -14.66
C ASP A 161 1.47 -17.98 -13.74
N ILE A 162 2.31 -17.05 -13.32
CA ILE A 162 3.37 -17.29 -12.34
C ILE A 162 2.77 -17.58 -10.96
N VAL A 163 1.79 -16.77 -10.51
CA VAL A 163 1.11 -16.99 -9.21
C VAL A 163 0.49 -18.38 -9.15
N GLU A 164 -0.33 -18.75 -10.14
CA GLU A 164 -1.00 -20.05 -10.20
C GLU A 164 -0.01 -21.21 -10.26
N ASN A 165 1.06 -21.08 -11.04
CA ASN A 165 2.09 -22.11 -11.12
C ASN A 165 2.74 -22.40 -9.77
N TYR A 166 3.12 -21.35 -9.03
CA TYR A 166 3.70 -21.53 -7.69
C TYR A 166 2.69 -22.04 -6.67
N VAL A 167 1.53 -21.40 -6.58
CA VAL A 167 0.53 -21.70 -5.55
C VAL A 167 -0.04 -23.12 -5.71
N ASN A 168 -0.32 -23.52 -6.95
CA ASN A 168 -0.98 -24.79 -7.20
C ASN A 168 -0.01 -26.00 -7.18
N ASN A 169 1.31 -25.78 -7.30
CA ASN A 169 2.27 -26.90 -7.46
C ASN A 169 3.36 -26.95 -6.37
N ASP A 170 3.58 -25.88 -5.60
CA ASP A 170 4.63 -25.83 -4.61
C ASP A 170 4.05 -25.69 -3.18
N PRO A 171 4.02 -26.76 -2.37
CA PRO A 171 3.46 -26.72 -1.02
C PRO A 171 4.31 -25.89 -0.04
N SER A 172 5.52 -25.46 -0.42
CA SER A 172 6.32 -24.54 0.38
C SER A 172 5.87 -23.08 0.25
N VAL A 173 5.03 -22.73 -0.73
CA VAL A 173 4.45 -21.40 -0.90
C VAL A 173 3.31 -21.20 0.08
N LYS A 174 3.47 -20.29 1.03
CA LYS A 174 2.52 -20.09 2.15
C LYS A 174 1.72 -18.81 2.06
N GLY A 175 2.09 -17.89 1.18
CA GLY A 175 1.33 -16.68 1.00
C GLY A 175 1.77 -15.81 -0.15
N ILE A 176 0.97 -14.78 -0.38
CA ILE A 176 1.21 -13.72 -1.35
C ILE A 176 0.76 -12.37 -0.78
N TRP A 177 1.56 -11.32 -1.00
CA TRP A 177 1.17 -9.95 -0.72
C TRP A 177 0.44 -9.34 -1.91
N CYS A 178 -0.70 -8.69 -1.66
CA CYS A 178 -1.45 -7.98 -2.69
C CYS A 178 -1.86 -6.59 -2.19
N VAL A 179 -1.65 -5.56 -3.02
CA VAL A 179 -2.24 -4.23 -2.85
C VAL A 179 -3.12 -3.98 -4.07
N PRO A 180 -4.40 -4.43 -4.03
CA PRO A 180 -5.18 -4.65 -5.26
C PRO A 180 -5.72 -3.37 -5.89
N LYS A 181 -5.83 -2.30 -5.12
CA LYS A 181 -6.42 -1.03 -5.60
C LYS A 181 -5.43 0.10 -5.37
N TYR A 182 -5.08 0.78 -6.47
CA TYR A 182 -4.06 1.84 -6.49
C TYR A 182 -2.75 1.36 -5.85
N SER A 183 -2.21 0.25 -6.38
CA SER A 183 -1.06 -0.48 -5.83
C SER A 183 0.13 0.43 -5.49
N ASN A 184 0.86 0.08 -4.45
CA ASN A 184 2.08 0.76 -4.05
C ASN A 184 3.30 0.04 -4.65
N PRO A 185 4.06 0.66 -5.58
CA PRO A 185 4.04 2.08 -5.94
C PRO A 185 3.29 2.44 -7.23
N GLN A 186 2.79 1.48 -8.03
CA GLN A 186 2.42 1.71 -9.42
C GLN A 186 1.05 2.39 -9.61
N GLY A 187 0.15 2.33 -8.63
CA GLY A 187 -1.20 2.88 -8.77
C GLY A 187 -2.16 2.00 -9.56
N ILE A 188 -1.77 0.77 -9.90
CA ILE A 188 -2.56 -0.22 -10.64
C ILE A 188 -3.78 -0.64 -9.82
N VAL A 189 -4.90 -0.88 -10.49
CA VAL A 189 -6.10 -1.53 -9.95
C VAL A 189 -6.21 -2.90 -10.61
N TYR A 190 -6.34 -3.96 -9.81
CA TYR A 190 -6.52 -5.31 -10.34
C TYR A 190 -7.86 -5.41 -11.04
N ASP A 191 -7.89 -6.03 -12.21
CA ASP A 191 -9.10 -6.25 -12.96
C ASP A 191 -9.92 -7.44 -12.43
N ASP A 192 -11.15 -7.58 -12.92
CA ASP A 192 -12.07 -8.63 -12.48
C ASP A 192 -11.54 -10.03 -12.83
N GLU A 193 -10.80 -10.17 -13.92
CA GLU A 193 -10.18 -11.45 -14.30
C GLU A 193 -9.11 -11.86 -13.29
N THR A 194 -8.21 -10.95 -12.95
CA THR A 194 -7.17 -11.17 -11.93
C THR A 194 -7.79 -11.58 -10.59
N VAL A 195 -8.81 -10.84 -10.12
CA VAL A 195 -9.49 -11.18 -8.85
C VAL A 195 -10.17 -12.55 -8.93
N SER A 196 -10.84 -12.87 -10.05
CA SER A 196 -11.45 -14.17 -10.25
C SER A 196 -10.44 -15.31 -10.31
N ARG A 197 -9.25 -15.09 -10.88
CA ARG A 197 -8.15 -16.06 -10.86
C ARG A 197 -7.64 -16.31 -9.45
N PHE A 198 -7.47 -15.26 -8.63
CA PHE A 198 -7.16 -15.40 -7.21
C PHE A 198 -8.21 -16.24 -6.46
N ALA A 199 -9.49 -15.97 -6.69
CA ALA A 199 -10.60 -16.68 -6.06
C ALA A 199 -10.64 -18.19 -6.42
N LYS A 200 -10.11 -18.57 -7.58
CA LYS A 200 -10.09 -19.95 -8.11
C LYS A 200 -8.81 -20.73 -7.80
N LEU A 201 -7.83 -20.13 -7.13
CA LEU A 201 -6.57 -20.80 -6.78
C LEU A 201 -6.85 -22.15 -6.09
N LYS A 202 -5.98 -23.13 -6.36
CA LYS A 202 -6.02 -24.44 -5.73
C LYS A 202 -4.69 -24.70 -5.01
N PRO A 203 -4.47 -24.05 -3.84
CA PRO A 203 -3.18 -24.12 -3.19
C PRO A 203 -2.75 -25.55 -2.86
N ALA A 204 -1.51 -25.90 -3.22
CA ALA A 204 -0.88 -27.16 -2.80
C ALA A 204 -0.64 -27.19 -1.28
N ALA A 205 -0.54 -26.00 -0.64
CA ALA A 205 -0.41 -25.87 0.80
C ALA A 205 -1.78 -25.54 1.44
N PRO A 206 -2.29 -26.35 2.40
CA PRO A 206 -3.58 -26.10 3.04
C PRO A 206 -3.59 -24.84 3.94
N ASP A 207 -2.42 -24.36 4.32
CA ASP A 207 -2.18 -23.20 5.14
C ASP A 207 -1.77 -21.95 4.33
N PHE A 208 -1.87 -22.00 2.99
CA PHE A 208 -1.65 -20.83 2.12
C PHE A 208 -2.67 -19.73 2.38
N ARG A 209 -2.23 -18.45 2.37
CA ARG A 209 -3.12 -17.27 2.51
C ARG A 209 -2.77 -16.17 1.55
N ILE A 210 -3.80 -15.54 0.98
CA ILE A 210 -3.70 -14.28 0.25
C ILE A 210 -3.81 -13.13 1.26
N TYR A 211 -2.77 -12.28 1.34
CA TYR A 211 -2.78 -11.07 2.16
C TYR A 211 -3.17 -9.88 1.28
N TRP A 212 -4.45 -9.52 1.36
CA TRP A 212 -5.10 -8.53 0.50
C TRP A 212 -5.20 -7.19 1.22
N ASP A 213 -4.19 -6.33 1.05
CA ASP A 213 -4.06 -5.03 1.73
C ASP A 213 -4.83 -3.93 0.98
N ASN A 214 -6.00 -3.57 1.50
CA ASN A 214 -6.86 -2.52 0.95
C ASN A 214 -6.47 -1.11 1.44
N ALA A 215 -5.18 -0.81 1.51
CA ALA A 215 -4.68 0.47 2.02
C ALA A 215 -5.23 1.70 1.28
N TYR A 216 -5.63 1.54 0.01
CA TYR A 216 -6.05 2.65 -0.86
C TYR A 216 -7.44 2.47 -1.46
N MET A 217 -8.29 1.61 -0.90
CA MET A 217 -9.58 1.22 -1.48
C MET A 217 -10.53 2.38 -1.86
N VAL A 218 -10.37 3.56 -1.25
CA VAL A 218 -11.20 4.76 -1.46
C VAL A 218 -10.41 6.00 -1.89
N HIS A 219 -9.20 5.81 -2.40
CA HIS A 219 -8.29 6.91 -2.75
C HIS A 219 -8.33 7.26 -4.25
N ALA A 220 -9.49 7.17 -4.88
CA ALA A 220 -9.71 7.64 -6.25
C ALA A 220 -9.51 9.15 -6.36
N PHE A 221 -8.92 9.64 -7.45
CA PHE A 221 -8.78 11.08 -7.72
C PHE A 221 -10.05 11.69 -8.29
N LYS A 222 -10.69 11.03 -9.24
CA LYS A 222 -11.92 11.50 -9.90
C LYS A 222 -13.01 10.45 -9.84
N GLN A 223 -12.93 9.45 -10.70
CA GLN A 223 -13.86 8.33 -10.76
C GLN A 223 -13.25 7.14 -10.03
N ASP A 224 -14.03 6.56 -9.12
CA ASP A 224 -13.62 5.32 -8.46
C ASP A 224 -13.72 4.15 -9.46
N LEU A 225 -12.66 3.36 -9.55
CA LEU A 225 -12.65 2.14 -10.32
C LEU A 225 -13.18 1.01 -9.43
N PRO A 226 -14.25 0.31 -9.83
CA PRO A 226 -14.72 -0.84 -9.08
C PRO A 226 -13.66 -1.97 -9.09
N ILE A 227 -13.68 -2.78 -8.06
CA ILE A 227 -12.92 -4.03 -7.98
C ILE A 227 -13.83 -5.09 -7.34
N LEU A 228 -13.78 -6.31 -7.83
CA LEU A 228 -14.51 -7.42 -7.22
C LEU A 228 -14.05 -7.63 -5.77
N ASN A 229 -15.00 -7.95 -4.90
CA ASN A 229 -14.69 -8.33 -3.52
C ASN A 229 -14.11 -9.75 -3.52
N LEU A 230 -12.82 -9.88 -3.24
CA LEU A 230 -12.12 -11.17 -3.31
C LEU A 230 -12.73 -12.22 -2.37
N LEU A 231 -13.13 -11.83 -1.15
CA LEU A 231 -13.72 -12.79 -0.19
C LEU A 231 -15.04 -13.36 -0.74
N LYS A 232 -15.93 -12.46 -1.20
CA LYS A 232 -17.22 -12.86 -1.79
C LYS A 232 -17.06 -13.61 -3.13
N GLU A 233 -16.03 -13.31 -3.90
CA GLU A 233 -15.72 -14.07 -5.10
C GLU A 233 -15.19 -15.48 -4.76
N ALA A 234 -14.29 -15.58 -3.77
CA ALA A 234 -13.73 -16.86 -3.32
C ALA A 234 -14.78 -17.80 -2.69
N GLU A 235 -15.81 -17.26 -2.01
CA GLU A 235 -16.95 -18.04 -1.50
C GLU A 235 -17.65 -18.86 -2.60
N LYS A 236 -17.77 -18.29 -3.80
CA LYS A 236 -18.42 -18.97 -4.94
C LYS A 236 -17.70 -20.26 -5.35
N TYR A 237 -16.42 -20.37 -5.02
CA TYR A 237 -15.56 -21.53 -5.33
C TYR A 237 -15.19 -22.36 -4.11
N GLY A 238 -15.75 -22.05 -2.93
CA GLY A 238 -15.42 -22.73 -1.68
C GLY A 238 -14.02 -22.40 -1.14
N ASN A 239 -13.43 -21.30 -1.57
CA ASN A 239 -12.06 -20.88 -1.27
C ASN A 239 -11.95 -19.72 -0.27
N ALA A 240 -13.03 -19.35 0.42
CA ALA A 240 -13.02 -18.22 1.35
C ALA A 240 -11.90 -18.30 2.40
N ASP A 241 -11.53 -19.52 2.79
CA ASP A 241 -10.50 -19.75 3.82
C ASP A 241 -9.07 -19.39 3.39
N ILE A 242 -8.81 -19.19 2.08
CA ILE A 242 -7.48 -18.74 1.66
C ILE A 242 -7.30 -17.21 1.71
N VAL A 243 -8.35 -16.44 2.06
CA VAL A 243 -8.37 -14.98 1.93
C VAL A 243 -8.26 -14.30 3.28
N TYR A 244 -7.28 -13.40 3.42
CA TYR A 244 -7.16 -12.40 4.46
C TYR A 244 -7.20 -11.01 3.82
N MET A 245 -8.20 -10.20 4.15
CA MET A 245 -8.31 -8.82 3.70
C MET A 245 -8.02 -7.88 4.86
N PHE A 246 -7.26 -6.83 4.60
CA PHE A 246 -6.86 -5.85 5.61
C PHE A 246 -7.21 -4.44 5.15
N GLY A 247 -7.51 -3.58 6.10
CA GLY A 247 -7.71 -2.17 5.83
C GLY A 247 -7.50 -1.33 7.08
N SER A 248 -7.38 -0.02 6.89
CA SER A 248 -7.27 0.93 7.99
C SER A 248 -7.72 2.33 7.57
N THR A 249 -8.03 3.16 8.55
CA THR A 249 -8.30 4.58 8.34
C THR A 249 -7.04 5.45 8.39
N SER A 250 -5.84 4.84 8.40
CA SER A 250 -4.56 5.57 8.54
C SER A 250 -4.35 6.68 7.51
N LYS A 251 -4.89 6.52 6.31
CA LYS A 251 -4.82 7.52 5.23
C LYS A 251 -6.17 8.17 4.93
N ILE A 252 -7.18 7.84 5.75
CA ILE A 252 -8.55 8.38 5.67
C ILE A 252 -8.75 9.44 6.75
N THR A 253 -8.33 9.13 8.00
CA THR A 253 -8.38 10.03 9.15
C THR A 253 -6.96 10.37 9.62
N TYR A 254 -6.59 9.89 10.81
CA TYR A 254 -5.26 10.09 11.39
C TYR A 254 -4.43 8.82 11.33
N ALA A 255 -3.23 8.90 10.75
CA ALA A 255 -2.30 7.77 10.75
C ALA A 255 -1.88 7.35 12.17
N GLY A 256 -1.78 8.33 13.10
CA GLY A 256 -1.42 8.09 14.49
C GLY A 256 -2.60 7.68 15.39
N GLY A 257 -3.83 7.82 14.92
CA GLY A 257 -5.05 7.59 15.73
C GLY A 257 -6.19 6.97 14.92
N GLY A 258 -5.86 6.26 13.84
CA GLY A 258 -6.83 5.53 13.02
C GLY A 258 -7.35 4.27 13.68
N ILE A 259 -8.17 3.55 12.95
CA ILE A 259 -8.58 2.17 13.26
C ILE A 259 -8.21 1.26 12.10
N ALA A 260 -7.93 0.01 12.41
CA ALA A 260 -7.62 -1.01 11.43
C ALA A 260 -8.53 -2.23 11.61
N PHE A 261 -8.71 -2.96 10.55
CA PHE A 261 -9.59 -4.12 10.52
C PHE A 261 -9.02 -5.23 9.65
N MET A 262 -9.43 -6.44 9.98
CA MET A 262 -9.20 -7.66 9.22
C MET A 262 -10.54 -8.25 8.84
N ALA A 263 -10.68 -8.63 7.57
CA ALA A 263 -11.82 -9.39 7.08
C ALA A 263 -11.34 -10.73 6.51
N ALA A 264 -12.07 -11.79 6.82
CA ALA A 264 -11.79 -13.15 6.37
C ALA A 264 -13.02 -14.03 6.60
N SER A 265 -12.96 -15.29 6.14
CA SER A 265 -13.98 -16.26 6.48
C SER A 265 -14.17 -16.39 8.00
N VAL A 266 -15.36 -16.73 8.44
CA VAL A 266 -15.67 -16.95 9.86
C VAL A 266 -14.74 -18.02 10.48
N ASN A 267 -14.33 -19.03 9.70
CA ASN A 267 -13.39 -20.06 10.15
C ASN A 267 -12.02 -19.44 10.51
N ASN A 268 -11.47 -18.64 9.62
CA ASN A 268 -10.20 -17.93 9.85
C ASN A 268 -10.28 -16.98 11.05
N LEU A 269 -11.37 -16.20 11.16
CA LEU A 269 -11.54 -15.28 12.28
C LEU A 269 -11.69 -16.03 13.62
N ASN A 270 -12.36 -17.18 13.63
CA ASN A 270 -12.46 -18.01 14.82
C ASN A 270 -11.10 -18.59 15.23
N ASP A 271 -10.28 -19.00 14.27
CA ASP A 271 -8.92 -19.48 14.54
C ASP A 271 -8.03 -18.36 15.09
N PHE A 272 -8.05 -17.19 14.45
CA PHE A 272 -7.30 -16.00 14.91
C PHE A 272 -7.74 -15.55 16.31
N ARG A 273 -9.05 -15.58 16.60
CA ARG A 273 -9.65 -15.16 17.88
C ARG A 273 -9.14 -15.98 19.07
N LYS A 274 -8.82 -17.29 18.87
CA LYS A 274 -8.24 -18.13 19.93
C LYS A 274 -6.96 -17.54 20.50
N HIS A 275 -6.06 -17.11 19.59
CA HIS A 275 -4.78 -16.53 19.99
C HIS A 275 -4.91 -15.06 20.42
N LEU A 276 -5.83 -14.31 19.79
CA LEU A 276 -6.11 -12.93 20.14
C LEU A 276 -6.63 -12.80 21.58
N SER A 277 -7.46 -13.73 22.05
CA SER A 277 -8.03 -13.73 23.41
C SER A 277 -6.99 -13.86 24.53
N VAL A 278 -5.80 -14.34 24.20
CA VAL A 278 -4.66 -14.41 25.12
C VAL A 278 -3.81 -13.13 25.02
N GLN A 279 -3.77 -12.48 23.84
CA GLN A 279 -2.97 -11.30 23.57
C GLN A 279 -3.59 -10.02 24.16
N THR A 280 -4.92 -9.89 24.11
CA THR A 280 -5.64 -8.69 24.56
C THR A 280 -7.05 -9.03 25.04
N ILE A 281 -7.65 -8.13 25.85
CA ILE A 281 -9.07 -8.19 26.24
C ILE A 281 -9.93 -7.39 25.22
N GLY A 282 -9.32 -6.51 24.46
CA GLY A 282 -9.94 -5.67 23.43
C GLY A 282 -9.10 -4.44 23.12
N TYR A 283 -9.39 -3.87 21.98
CA TYR A 283 -8.72 -2.67 21.49
C TYR A 283 -9.44 -1.38 21.95
N ASP A 284 -8.90 -0.22 21.58
CA ASP A 284 -9.42 1.10 21.93
C ASP A 284 -10.83 1.33 21.37
N LYS A 285 -11.83 1.12 22.20
CA LYS A 285 -13.25 1.27 21.86
C LYS A 285 -13.68 2.73 21.74
N ILE A 286 -13.02 3.61 22.47
CA ILE A 286 -13.32 5.05 22.42
C ILE A 286 -12.93 5.58 21.02
N ASN A 287 -11.78 5.19 20.51
CA ASN A 287 -11.36 5.56 19.16
C ASN A 287 -12.28 4.96 18.08
N GLN A 288 -12.68 3.70 18.25
CA GLN A 288 -13.67 3.08 17.35
C GLN A 288 -14.98 3.87 17.33
N LEU A 289 -15.49 4.24 18.49
CA LEU A 289 -16.72 5.00 18.62
C LEU A 289 -16.61 6.42 18.03
N MET A 290 -15.46 7.09 18.22
CA MET A 290 -15.19 8.39 17.59
C MET A 290 -15.30 8.29 16.06
N HIS A 291 -14.72 7.27 15.43
CA HIS A 291 -14.81 7.04 13.99
C HIS A 291 -16.24 6.75 13.54
N VAL A 292 -16.98 5.92 14.28
CA VAL A 292 -18.41 5.65 14.01
C VAL A 292 -19.23 6.94 14.05
N LYS A 293 -19.05 7.77 15.08
CA LYS A 293 -19.76 9.05 15.21
C LYS A 293 -19.36 10.06 14.14
N PHE A 294 -18.08 10.13 13.78
CA PHE A 294 -17.55 11.04 12.79
C PHE A 294 -18.08 10.72 11.39
N PHE A 295 -18.05 9.46 10.98
CA PHE A 295 -18.52 9.06 9.65
C PHE A 295 -20.03 8.86 9.59
N ASN A 296 -20.62 8.27 10.63
CA ASN A 296 -22.02 7.89 10.75
C ASN A 296 -22.48 6.80 9.73
N ASN A 297 -22.01 6.85 8.48
CA ASN A 297 -22.31 5.87 7.41
C ASN A 297 -21.22 5.87 6.33
N VAL A 298 -21.28 4.87 5.45
CA VAL A 298 -20.29 4.67 4.36
C VAL A 298 -20.28 5.81 3.36
N GLU A 299 -21.45 6.42 3.04
CA GLU A 299 -21.52 7.55 2.11
C GLU A 299 -20.66 8.74 2.60
N ASN A 300 -20.64 8.99 3.91
CA ASN A 300 -19.84 10.06 4.48
C ASN A 300 -18.33 9.74 4.41
N ILE A 301 -17.92 8.47 4.45
CA ILE A 301 -16.54 8.08 4.18
C ILE A 301 -16.17 8.49 2.74
N TYR A 302 -17.00 8.18 1.76
CA TYR A 302 -16.76 8.59 0.36
C TYR A 302 -16.77 10.11 0.18
N LYS A 303 -17.69 10.84 0.86
CA LYS A 303 -17.71 12.32 0.84
C LYS A 303 -16.42 12.90 1.45
N HIS A 304 -15.91 12.30 2.52
CA HIS A 304 -14.65 12.69 3.14
C HIS A 304 -13.47 12.46 2.19
N MET A 305 -13.43 11.31 1.52
CA MET A 305 -12.36 10.97 0.58
C MET A 305 -12.33 11.85 -0.69
N ARG A 306 -13.48 12.38 -1.12
CA ARG A 306 -13.48 13.40 -2.20
C ARG A 306 -12.70 14.65 -1.82
N LYS A 307 -12.77 15.09 -0.56
CA LYS A 307 -11.94 16.22 -0.08
C LYS A 307 -10.45 15.89 -0.09
N HIS A 308 -10.07 14.65 0.24
CA HIS A 308 -8.70 14.18 0.08
C HIS A 308 -8.25 14.21 -1.38
N ALA A 309 -9.10 13.77 -2.30
CA ALA A 309 -8.82 13.80 -3.74
C ALA A 309 -8.57 15.23 -4.24
N ASP A 310 -9.37 16.21 -3.79
CA ASP A 310 -9.20 17.63 -4.15
C ASP A 310 -7.80 18.18 -3.74
N LEU A 311 -7.25 17.70 -2.64
CA LEU A 311 -5.90 18.05 -2.16
C LEU A 311 -4.80 17.28 -2.89
N LEU A 312 -5.05 16.03 -3.29
CA LEU A 312 -4.05 15.16 -3.91
C LEU A 312 -3.93 15.38 -5.42
N CYS A 313 -5.05 15.60 -6.13
CA CYS A 313 -5.05 15.74 -7.59
C CYS A 313 -4.03 16.77 -8.11
N PRO A 314 -3.94 18.00 -7.58
CA PRO A 314 -2.97 18.98 -8.06
C PRO A 314 -1.52 18.52 -7.90
N LYS A 315 -1.22 17.79 -6.82
CA LYS A 315 0.12 17.26 -6.55
C LYS A 315 0.51 16.17 -7.56
N PHE A 316 -0.40 15.26 -7.84
CA PHE A 316 -0.17 14.24 -8.86
C PHE A 316 -0.05 14.82 -10.26
N GLN A 317 -0.87 15.84 -10.57
CA GLN A 317 -0.81 16.51 -11.87
C GLN A 317 0.57 17.13 -12.11
N VAL A 318 1.15 17.82 -11.11
CA VAL A 318 2.49 18.39 -11.20
C VAL A 318 3.56 17.34 -11.48
N VAL A 319 3.47 16.17 -10.81
CA VAL A 319 4.41 15.08 -11.07
C VAL A 319 4.27 14.58 -12.51
N MET A 320 3.03 14.31 -12.95
CA MET A 320 2.77 13.79 -14.30
C MET A 320 3.22 14.78 -15.38
N ASP A 321 2.90 16.06 -15.23
CA ASP A 321 3.29 17.10 -16.18
C ASP A 321 4.83 17.21 -16.28
N THR A 322 5.51 17.22 -15.12
CA THR A 322 6.98 17.33 -15.11
C THR A 322 7.66 16.10 -15.72
N LEU A 323 7.17 14.89 -15.43
CA LEU A 323 7.67 13.67 -16.05
C LEU A 323 7.46 13.70 -17.58
N GLN A 324 6.26 14.10 -18.01
CA GLN A 324 5.92 14.15 -19.44
C GLN A 324 6.76 15.19 -20.19
N GLU A 325 6.96 16.35 -19.60
CA GLU A 325 7.74 17.44 -20.19
C GLU A 325 9.23 17.13 -20.26
N GLU A 326 9.79 16.51 -19.21
CA GLU A 326 11.22 16.41 -19.04
C GLU A 326 11.80 15.01 -19.26
N LEU A 327 11.02 13.92 -19.05
CA LEU A 327 11.55 12.55 -19.06
C LEU A 327 10.88 11.60 -20.06
N SER A 328 9.93 12.05 -20.87
CA SER A 328 9.17 11.19 -21.78
C SER A 328 10.03 10.44 -22.81
N ASP A 329 11.25 10.91 -23.08
CA ASP A 329 12.19 10.26 -23.99
C ASP A 329 13.18 9.29 -23.29
N VAL A 330 13.20 9.30 -21.94
CA VAL A 330 14.21 8.58 -21.14
C VAL A 330 13.59 7.53 -20.22
N ALA A 331 12.40 7.79 -19.69
CA ALA A 331 11.77 6.96 -18.69
C ALA A 331 10.33 6.58 -19.05
N SER A 332 9.78 5.61 -18.33
CA SER A 332 8.37 5.24 -18.41
C SER A 332 7.73 5.24 -17.02
N TRP A 333 6.43 5.42 -16.98
CA TRP A 333 5.65 5.38 -15.74
C TRP A 333 4.20 5.00 -16.01
N TYR A 334 3.54 4.47 -14.99
CA TYR A 334 2.10 4.29 -14.99
C TYR A 334 1.42 5.61 -14.57
N ASN A 335 0.32 5.97 -15.22
CA ASN A 335 -0.46 7.15 -14.85
C ASN A 335 -1.54 6.77 -13.83
N PRO A 336 -1.34 6.97 -12.52
CA PRO A 336 -2.27 6.52 -11.50
C PRO A 336 -3.54 7.37 -11.50
N VAL A 337 -4.68 6.72 -11.31
CA VAL A 337 -6.00 7.38 -11.17
C VAL A 337 -6.46 7.48 -9.71
N GLY A 338 -5.57 7.11 -8.78
CA GLY A 338 -5.77 7.13 -7.34
C GLY A 338 -4.52 6.70 -6.59
N GLY A 339 -4.60 6.64 -5.27
CA GLY A 339 -3.51 6.20 -4.40
C GLY A 339 -2.59 7.32 -3.92
N TYR A 340 -1.35 6.96 -3.58
CA TYR A 340 -0.39 7.84 -2.88
C TYR A 340 0.97 7.92 -3.56
N PHE A 341 1.18 7.18 -4.67
CA PHE A 341 2.50 7.04 -5.28
C PHE A 341 2.43 7.10 -6.80
N VAL A 342 3.59 7.42 -7.38
CA VAL A 342 3.90 7.23 -8.79
C VAL A 342 5.12 6.34 -8.88
N SER A 343 5.06 5.29 -9.70
CA SER A 343 6.19 4.45 -10.06
C SER A 343 6.80 4.94 -11.35
N CYS A 344 8.09 5.21 -11.34
CA CYS A 344 8.85 5.62 -12.52
C CYS A 344 9.96 4.60 -12.79
N ASP A 345 9.99 4.05 -14.00
CA ASP A 345 11.01 3.12 -14.45
C ASP A 345 12.00 3.87 -15.33
N LEU A 346 13.18 4.07 -14.77
CA LEU A 346 14.34 4.66 -15.44
C LEU A 346 15.05 3.61 -16.30
N PRO A 347 15.95 4.01 -17.21
CA PRO A 347 16.82 3.07 -17.91
C PRO A 347 17.60 2.18 -16.95
N GLU A 348 17.76 0.92 -17.31
CA GLU A 348 18.46 -0.08 -16.50
C GLU A 348 19.82 0.43 -16.00
N GLY A 349 20.10 0.22 -14.70
CA GLY A 349 21.34 0.61 -14.03
C GLY A 349 21.49 2.10 -13.74
N THR A 350 20.39 2.87 -13.71
CA THR A 350 20.46 4.33 -13.49
C THR A 350 19.73 4.82 -12.24
N ALA A 351 18.88 4.00 -11.60
CA ALA A 351 18.08 4.44 -10.48
C ALA A 351 18.93 4.87 -9.26
N LYS A 352 19.89 4.05 -8.85
CA LYS A 352 20.78 4.38 -7.72
C LYS A 352 21.55 5.67 -7.97
N ARG A 353 22.11 5.82 -9.18
CA ARG A 353 22.86 7.03 -9.56
C ARG A 353 21.98 8.28 -9.57
N THR A 354 20.78 8.17 -10.12
CA THR A 354 19.77 9.26 -10.09
C THR A 354 19.48 9.72 -8.68
N LEU A 355 19.20 8.78 -7.77
CA LEU A 355 18.85 9.11 -6.39
C LEU A 355 20.05 9.62 -5.56
N GLU A 356 21.26 9.17 -5.87
CA GLU A 356 22.48 9.72 -5.30
C GLU A 356 22.66 11.20 -5.67
N LEU A 357 22.52 11.52 -6.96
CA LEU A 357 22.58 12.90 -7.44
C LEU A 357 21.48 13.77 -6.82
N ALA A 358 20.24 13.29 -6.79
CA ALA A 358 19.12 14.01 -6.18
C ALA A 358 19.37 14.30 -4.69
N LYS A 359 19.88 13.32 -3.94
CA LYS A 359 20.25 13.49 -2.53
C LYS A 359 21.36 14.53 -2.35
N ASN A 360 22.36 14.54 -3.20
CA ASN A 360 23.43 15.54 -3.16
C ASN A 360 22.91 16.95 -3.44
N ALA A 361 21.88 17.07 -4.27
CA ALA A 361 21.17 18.34 -4.52
C ALA A 361 20.11 18.68 -3.44
N GLY A 362 20.03 17.89 -2.35
CA GLY A 362 19.14 18.14 -1.23
C GLY A 362 17.71 17.65 -1.39
N VAL A 363 17.47 16.69 -2.31
CA VAL A 363 16.16 16.06 -2.51
C VAL A 363 16.21 14.58 -2.18
N ILE A 364 15.41 14.16 -1.17
CA ILE A 364 15.41 12.79 -0.65
C ILE A 364 14.20 12.03 -1.22
N PHE A 365 14.47 10.91 -1.88
CA PHE A 365 13.49 9.92 -2.33
C PHE A 365 13.57 8.65 -1.48
N THR A 366 12.60 7.75 -1.66
CA THR A 366 12.73 6.37 -1.18
C THR A 366 13.97 5.74 -1.83
N PRO A 367 14.86 5.05 -1.08
CA PRO A 367 16.05 4.45 -1.67
C PRO A 367 15.74 3.49 -2.82
N ALA A 368 16.58 3.48 -3.85
CA ALA A 368 16.47 2.53 -4.97
C ALA A 368 16.49 1.08 -4.45
N GLY A 369 15.72 0.21 -5.08
CA GLY A 369 15.56 -1.19 -4.67
C GLY A 369 14.53 -1.41 -3.55
N SER A 370 14.07 -0.38 -2.82
CA SER A 370 13.12 -0.54 -1.71
C SER A 370 11.80 -1.18 -2.14
N THR A 371 11.41 -1.05 -3.40
CA THR A 371 10.20 -1.64 -3.98
C THR A 371 10.33 -3.11 -4.37
N PHE A 372 11.44 -3.74 -3.99
CA PHE A 372 11.75 -5.14 -4.24
C PHE A 372 12.17 -5.87 -2.95
N PRO A 373 11.93 -7.20 -2.86
CA PRO A 373 12.49 -8.04 -1.81
C PRO A 373 13.99 -7.84 -1.63
N TYR A 374 14.44 -7.92 -0.39
CA TYR A 374 15.85 -7.75 0.00
C TYR A 374 16.46 -6.40 -0.42
N LYS A 375 15.61 -5.41 -0.75
CA LYS A 375 16.00 -4.09 -1.26
C LYS A 375 16.88 -4.15 -2.52
N TYR A 376 16.63 -5.15 -3.34
CA TYR A 376 17.40 -5.42 -4.55
C TYR A 376 16.49 -5.43 -5.78
N ASP A 377 16.57 -4.36 -6.56
CA ASP A 377 16.01 -4.29 -7.91
C ASP A 377 17.06 -4.82 -8.90
N PRO A 378 16.80 -5.96 -9.57
CA PRO A 378 17.78 -6.52 -10.51
C PRO A 378 18.14 -5.61 -11.68
N ALA A 379 17.17 -4.79 -12.13
CA ALA A 379 17.37 -3.85 -13.23
C ALA A 379 17.93 -2.51 -12.77
N ASP A 380 17.94 -2.20 -11.47
CA ASP A 380 18.31 -0.88 -10.94
C ASP A 380 17.63 0.26 -11.71
N SER A 381 16.31 0.15 -11.88
CA SER A 381 15.49 1.02 -12.72
C SER A 381 14.33 1.69 -12.01
N ASN A 382 13.73 1.01 -11.02
CA ASN A 382 12.49 1.48 -10.42
C ASN A 382 12.70 2.54 -9.33
N VAL A 383 11.95 3.64 -9.41
CA VAL A 383 11.90 4.72 -8.42
C VAL A 383 10.47 4.99 -8.01
N ARG A 384 10.22 4.98 -6.69
CA ARG A 384 8.95 5.39 -6.09
C ARG A 384 8.95 6.86 -5.74
N ILE A 385 7.99 7.61 -6.29
CA ILE A 385 7.75 9.02 -6.02
C ILE A 385 6.53 9.14 -5.10
N ALA A 386 6.63 9.94 -4.01
CA ALA A 386 5.56 10.12 -3.03
C ALA A 386 5.05 11.57 -3.00
N PRO A 387 4.06 11.95 -3.83
CA PRO A 387 3.62 13.34 -3.97
C PRO A 387 2.78 13.87 -2.80
N SER A 388 2.24 12.99 -1.94
CA SER A 388 1.14 13.32 -1.03
C SER A 388 1.49 14.36 0.03
N PHE A 389 2.71 14.37 0.54
CA PHE A 389 3.10 15.19 1.69
C PHE A 389 3.54 16.62 1.34
N PRO A 390 4.49 16.87 0.42
CA PRO A 390 5.05 18.20 0.19
C PRO A 390 4.02 19.18 -0.42
N PRO A 391 4.17 20.49 -0.22
CA PRO A 391 3.45 21.51 -0.98
C PRO A 391 3.74 21.39 -2.48
N VAL A 392 2.82 21.91 -3.31
CA VAL A 392 2.90 21.80 -4.78
C VAL A 392 4.19 22.41 -5.34
N ASP A 393 4.60 23.59 -4.85
CA ASP A 393 5.80 24.28 -5.33
C ASP A 393 7.09 23.53 -5.00
N GLU A 394 7.19 22.99 -3.77
CA GLU A 394 8.31 22.15 -3.36
C GLU A 394 8.35 20.84 -4.17
N LEU A 395 7.19 20.24 -4.42
CA LEU A 395 7.08 19.04 -5.23
C LEU A 395 7.53 19.29 -6.67
N LYS A 396 7.12 20.39 -7.28
CA LYS A 396 7.54 20.78 -8.63
C LYS A 396 9.06 20.90 -8.72
N LEU A 397 9.66 21.61 -7.77
CA LEU A 397 11.12 21.78 -7.71
C LEU A 397 11.84 20.43 -7.52
N ALA A 398 11.34 19.59 -6.61
CA ALA A 398 11.90 18.27 -6.38
C ALA A 398 11.84 17.39 -7.65
N MET A 399 10.74 17.46 -8.40
CA MET A 399 10.59 16.73 -9.66
C MET A 399 11.52 17.25 -10.76
N GLN A 400 11.76 18.55 -10.83
CA GLN A 400 12.74 19.14 -11.76
C GLN A 400 14.17 18.67 -11.45
N VAL A 401 14.54 18.61 -10.17
CA VAL A 401 15.81 18.02 -9.72
C VAL A 401 15.90 16.55 -10.11
N PHE A 402 14.83 15.77 -9.85
CA PHE A 402 14.77 14.36 -10.22
C PHE A 402 14.99 14.14 -11.71
N CYS A 403 14.28 14.87 -12.55
CA CYS A 403 14.37 14.73 -14.01
C CYS A 403 15.78 15.10 -14.53
N CYS A 404 16.38 16.16 -14.02
CA CYS A 404 17.75 16.54 -14.31
C CYS A 404 18.73 15.41 -13.93
N CYS A 405 18.63 14.88 -12.72
CA CYS A 405 19.48 13.79 -12.23
C CYS A 405 19.33 12.50 -13.04
N ALA A 406 18.09 12.15 -13.45
CA ALA A 406 17.81 10.99 -14.27
C ALA A 406 18.45 11.10 -15.66
N LYS A 407 18.35 12.27 -16.28
CA LYS A 407 19.04 12.51 -17.56
C LYS A 407 20.57 12.43 -17.41
N ILE A 408 21.12 13.02 -16.34
CA ILE A 408 22.58 12.92 -16.10
C ILE A 408 22.99 11.46 -15.97
N ALA A 409 22.30 10.68 -15.13
CA ALA A 409 22.60 9.26 -14.94
C ALA A 409 22.47 8.45 -16.23
N TYR A 410 21.46 8.76 -17.06
CA TYR A 410 21.27 8.15 -18.37
C TYR A 410 22.45 8.44 -19.31
N TYR A 411 22.85 9.71 -19.45
CA TYR A 411 23.93 10.10 -20.35
C TYR A 411 25.30 9.68 -19.83
N GLU A 412 25.57 9.67 -18.51
CA GLU A 412 26.79 9.12 -17.93
C GLU A 412 27.04 7.66 -18.33
N LYS A 413 25.96 6.88 -18.54
CA LYS A 413 26.04 5.48 -18.92
C LYS A 413 26.15 5.28 -20.44
N ASN A 414 25.71 6.23 -21.28
CA ASN A 414 25.50 6.03 -22.70
C ASN A 414 26.40 6.93 -23.59
N ILE A 415 27.23 7.79 -23.01
CA ILE A 415 28.30 8.54 -23.67
C ILE A 415 29.65 7.92 -23.33
#